data_1564917680bc36af92ea7dd130dc1ab0
#
_entry.id   1564917680bc36af92ea7dd130dc1ab0
#
_cell.length_a   1.000
_cell.length_b   1.000
_cell.length_c   1.000
_cell.angle_alpha   90.00
_cell.angle_beta   90.00
_cell.angle_gamma   90.00
#
_symmetry.space_group_name_H-M   'P 1'
#
loop_
_entity.id
_entity.type
_entity.pdbx_description
1 polymer ?
#
loop_
_entity_poly.entity_id
_entity_poly.type
_entity_poly.pdbx_seq_one_letter_code
_entity_poly.pdbx_strand_id
1 'polypeptide(L)'
;MTRRLLCAVALCASTFVLHNAFADDTTVTLKGHRFDVEQANDPASQERGLMFRDSMPDDHGMLFNFSDEQTRVFWMKNCRMPLDILYFDQKYKLVSMQQRVPACRSDPCPQYPSEGPARYVLELNAGVAEKLGVKPGDALTVAH
;
A
#
# COMPACT_ATOMS: atom_id res chain seq x y z
N MET A 1 -31.09 -62.25 31.83
CA MET A 1 -31.56 -60.86 31.68
C MET A 1 -30.35 -59.93 31.66
N THR A 2 -29.81 -59.63 30.48
CA THR A 2 -28.59 -58.85 30.31
C THR A 2 -28.95 -57.54 29.65
N ARG A 3 -28.93 -56.43 30.42
CA ARG A 3 -29.16 -55.08 29.94
C ARG A 3 -27.86 -54.56 29.28
N ARG A 4 -27.87 -54.35 27.99
CA ARG A 4 -26.80 -53.65 27.23
C ARG A 4 -27.00 -52.13 27.36
N LEU A 5 -26.05 -51.44 28.01
CA LEU A 5 -25.93 -49.98 28.02
C LEU A 5 -25.30 -49.55 26.70
N LEU A 6 -26.03 -48.76 25.89
CA LEU A 6 -25.50 -48.06 24.73
C LEU A 6 -24.97 -46.70 25.21
N CYS A 7 -23.64 -46.52 25.17
CA CYS A 7 -23.01 -45.19 25.31
C CYS A 7 -23.12 -44.48 23.97
N ALA A 8 -23.89 -43.40 23.94
CA ALA A 8 -23.91 -42.48 22.82
C ALA A 8 -22.74 -41.52 22.96
N VAL A 9 -21.77 -41.59 22.05
CA VAL A 9 -20.67 -40.63 21.95
C VAL A 9 -21.17 -39.44 21.11
N ALA A 10 -21.40 -38.32 21.76
CA ALA A 10 -21.72 -37.07 21.09
C ALA A 10 -20.43 -36.46 20.50
N LEU A 11 -20.33 -36.45 19.17
CA LEU A 11 -19.25 -35.80 18.42
C LEU A 11 -19.55 -34.29 18.36
N CYS A 12 -18.92 -33.51 19.24
CA CYS A 12 -18.91 -32.03 19.10
C CYS A 12 -18.03 -31.61 17.92
N ALA A 13 -18.65 -31.32 16.78
CA ALA A 13 -17.99 -30.69 15.66
C ALA A 13 -17.78 -29.19 15.98
N SER A 14 -16.55 -28.86 16.43
CA SER A 14 -16.16 -27.45 16.57
C SER A 14 -15.95 -26.85 15.19
N THR A 15 -16.91 -26.05 14.72
CA THR A 15 -16.74 -25.24 13.52
C THR A 15 -15.76 -24.10 13.82
N PHE A 16 -14.53 -24.25 13.34
CA PHE A 16 -13.57 -23.17 13.29
C PHE A 16 -14.08 -22.15 12.27
N VAL A 17 -14.70 -21.07 12.74
CA VAL A 17 -14.98 -19.89 11.93
C VAL A 17 -13.67 -19.19 11.73
N LEU A 18 -13.06 -19.34 10.54
CA LEU A 18 -11.96 -18.50 10.10
C LEU A 18 -12.51 -17.08 9.98
N HIS A 19 -12.22 -16.24 10.97
CA HIS A 19 -12.38 -14.81 10.83
C HIS A 19 -11.31 -14.35 9.82
N ASN A 20 -11.71 -14.17 8.58
CA ASN A 20 -10.99 -13.30 7.67
C ASN A 20 -11.02 -11.92 8.34
N ALA A 21 -9.90 -11.49 8.91
CA ALA A 21 -9.69 -10.08 9.21
C ALA A 21 -9.80 -9.36 7.85
N PHE A 22 -10.91 -8.65 7.65
CA PHE A 22 -11.02 -7.70 6.54
C PHE A 22 -9.89 -6.69 6.76
N ALA A 23 -8.84 -6.79 5.95
CA ALA A 23 -7.96 -5.65 5.74
C ALA A 23 -8.90 -4.50 5.32
N ASP A 24 -8.71 -3.34 5.91
CA ASP A 24 -9.47 -2.14 5.56
C ASP A 24 -9.17 -1.85 4.09
N ASP A 25 -10.07 -2.29 3.19
CA ASP A 25 -9.88 -2.27 1.74
C ASP A 25 -10.01 -0.81 1.25
N THR A 26 -8.97 -0.04 1.53
CA THR A 26 -8.88 1.32 1.01
C THR A 26 -8.57 1.27 -0.47
N THR A 27 -9.37 2.01 -1.24
CA THR A 27 -9.15 2.14 -2.67
C THR A 27 -8.85 3.58 -3.04
N VAL A 28 -7.97 3.76 -4.02
CA VAL A 28 -7.70 5.07 -4.59
C VAL A 28 -8.02 5.07 -6.07
N THR A 29 -8.48 6.21 -6.57
CA THR A 29 -8.69 6.42 -8.01
C THR A 29 -7.81 7.55 -8.49
N LEU A 30 -6.99 7.28 -9.50
CA LEU A 30 -6.11 8.24 -10.15
C LEU A 30 -6.33 8.18 -11.67
N LYS A 31 -6.67 9.30 -12.31
CA LYS A 31 -6.94 9.35 -13.76
C LYS A 31 -8.02 8.35 -14.22
N GLY A 32 -9.01 8.08 -13.36
CA GLY A 32 -10.08 7.11 -13.65
C GLY A 32 -9.69 5.63 -13.44
N HIS A 33 -8.44 5.34 -13.11
CA HIS A 33 -7.98 4.00 -12.71
C HIS A 33 -8.10 3.81 -11.21
N ARG A 34 -8.67 2.68 -10.80
CA ARG A 34 -8.79 2.26 -9.39
C ARG A 34 -7.61 1.38 -9.02
N PHE A 35 -7.09 1.61 -7.81
CA PHE A 35 -6.07 0.79 -7.17
C PHE A 35 -6.53 0.41 -5.77
N ASP A 36 -6.35 -0.85 -5.40
CA ASP A 36 -6.48 -1.31 -4.03
C ASP A 36 -5.16 -1.03 -3.32
N VAL A 37 -5.21 -0.31 -2.19
CA VAL A 37 -3.99 0.16 -1.53
C VAL A 37 -3.92 -0.27 -0.09
N GLU A 38 -2.73 -0.73 0.30
CA GLU A 38 -2.38 -0.84 1.70
C GLU A 38 -2.12 0.54 2.29
N GLN A 39 -2.50 0.75 3.54
CA GLN A 39 -2.27 2.02 4.23
C GLN A 39 -1.04 1.95 5.14
N ALA A 40 -0.16 2.96 5.02
CA ALA A 40 0.92 3.20 5.95
C ALA A 40 0.58 4.43 6.82
N ASN A 41 -0.09 4.20 7.96
CA ASN A 41 -0.67 5.22 8.82
C ASN A 41 0.12 5.48 10.10
N ASP A 42 1.16 4.70 10.38
CA ASP A 42 2.00 4.79 11.57
C ASP A 42 3.49 4.75 11.19
N PRO A 43 4.39 5.21 12.08
CA PRO A 43 5.81 5.28 11.76
C PRO A 43 6.44 3.96 11.32
N ALA A 44 6.01 2.83 11.90
CA ALA A 44 6.59 1.53 11.57
C ALA A 44 6.18 1.05 10.18
N SER A 45 4.90 1.22 9.81
CA SER A 45 4.39 0.91 8.47
C SER A 45 4.98 1.87 7.42
N GLN A 46 5.15 3.16 7.75
CA GLN A 46 5.77 4.16 6.87
C GLN A 46 7.25 3.86 6.64
N GLU A 47 8.00 3.45 7.67
CA GLU A 47 9.39 3.05 7.51
C GLU A 47 9.54 1.78 6.67
N ARG A 48 8.68 0.79 6.88
CA ARG A 48 8.71 -0.47 6.15
C ARG A 48 8.34 -0.30 4.68
N GLY A 49 7.27 0.44 4.38
CA GLY A 49 6.74 0.58 3.02
C GLY A 49 6.63 -0.77 2.30
N LEU A 50 7.06 -0.81 1.04
CA LEU A 50 7.07 -2.00 0.18
C LEU A 50 8.40 -2.80 0.25
N MET A 51 9.18 -2.65 1.31
CA MET A 51 10.44 -3.39 1.50
C MET A 51 10.22 -4.91 1.42
N PHE A 52 11.21 -5.60 0.87
CA PHE A 52 11.31 -7.07 0.75
C PHE A 52 10.27 -7.72 -0.16
N ARG A 53 9.45 -6.94 -0.89
CA ARG A 53 8.49 -7.48 -1.86
C ARG A 53 9.15 -7.68 -3.22
N ASP A 54 8.92 -8.83 -3.81
CA ASP A 54 9.46 -9.17 -5.13
C ASP A 54 8.56 -8.67 -6.27
N SER A 55 7.26 -8.55 -6.02
CA SER A 55 6.25 -8.06 -6.98
C SER A 55 5.00 -7.53 -6.27
N MET A 56 4.19 -6.80 -7.02
CA MET A 56 2.88 -6.31 -6.59
C MET A 56 1.93 -6.41 -7.80
N PRO A 57 0.63 -6.78 -7.62
CA PRO A 57 -0.36 -6.74 -8.69
C PRO A 57 -0.44 -5.36 -9.36
N ASP A 58 -0.84 -5.31 -10.62
CA ASP A 58 -0.86 -4.06 -11.42
C ASP A 58 -1.87 -3.03 -10.92
N ASP A 59 -2.91 -3.48 -10.24
CA ASP A 59 -3.98 -2.69 -9.65
C ASP A 59 -3.79 -2.43 -8.14
N HIS A 60 -2.58 -2.67 -7.61
CA HIS A 60 -2.26 -2.48 -6.19
C HIS A 60 -1.22 -1.38 -5.97
N GLY A 61 -1.21 -0.87 -4.73
CA GLY A 61 -0.25 0.13 -4.30
C GLY A 61 -0.17 0.25 -2.79
N MET A 62 0.56 1.25 -2.32
CA MET A 62 0.60 1.64 -0.91
C MET A 62 0.41 3.14 -0.78
N LEU A 63 -0.54 3.53 0.09
CA LEU A 63 -0.83 4.91 0.42
C LEU A 63 -0.26 5.25 1.81
N PHE A 64 0.68 6.18 1.85
CA PHE A 64 1.26 6.72 3.08
C PHE A 64 0.48 7.94 3.50
N ASN A 65 -0.02 7.93 4.74
CA ASN A 65 -0.75 9.04 5.36
C ASN A 65 0.10 9.68 6.45
N PHE A 66 0.51 10.92 6.25
CA PHE A 66 1.24 11.67 7.26
C PHE A 66 0.31 12.63 8.01
N SER A 67 0.61 12.93 9.26
CA SER A 67 -0.18 13.83 10.09
C SER A 67 -0.05 15.30 9.68
N ASP A 68 1.04 15.65 9.02
CA ASP A 68 1.40 17.00 8.59
C ASP A 68 1.74 17.06 7.09
N GLU A 69 1.88 18.28 6.57
CA GLU A 69 2.28 18.54 5.21
C GLU A 69 3.66 19.19 5.19
N GLN A 70 4.65 18.48 4.65
CA GLN A 70 6.03 18.97 4.50
C GLN A 70 6.72 18.27 3.33
N THR A 71 7.92 18.71 2.98
CA THR A 71 8.75 17.98 2.00
C THR A 71 8.98 16.56 2.48
N ARG A 72 8.60 15.57 1.67
CA ARG A 72 8.79 14.15 1.95
C ARG A 72 10.02 13.66 1.20
N VAL A 73 10.76 12.78 1.86
CA VAL A 73 11.94 12.14 1.27
C VAL A 73 11.75 10.63 1.35
N PHE A 74 11.75 9.99 0.21
CA PHE A 74 11.64 8.52 0.09
C PHE A 74 12.98 7.92 -0.36
N TRP A 75 13.13 6.65 -0.16
CA TRP A 75 14.27 5.85 -0.62
C TRP A 75 13.80 4.46 -1.01
N MET A 76 14.63 3.74 -1.75
CA MET A 76 14.31 2.37 -2.22
C MET A 76 15.08 1.30 -1.42
N LYS A 77 15.50 1.62 -0.19
CA LYS A 77 16.22 0.66 0.66
C LYS A 77 15.38 -0.60 0.87
N ASN A 78 15.99 -1.75 0.68
CA ASN A 78 15.34 -3.07 0.79
C ASN A 78 14.14 -3.28 -0.16
N CYS A 79 13.79 -2.35 -1.03
CA CYS A 79 12.83 -2.58 -2.10
C CYS A 79 13.47 -3.46 -3.18
N ARG A 80 12.74 -4.43 -3.69
CA ARG A 80 13.25 -5.39 -4.70
C ARG A 80 12.69 -5.14 -6.09
N MET A 81 11.65 -4.33 -6.21
CA MET A 81 10.99 -3.95 -7.45
C MET A 81 11.07 -2.43 -7.66
N PRO A 82 11.09 -1.94 -8.92
CA PRO A 82 11.04 -0.52 -9.21
C PRO A 82 9.63 0.02 -8.97
N LEU A 83 9.53 1.31 -8.57
CA LEU A 83 8.26 1.97 -8.21
C LEU A 83 8.12 3.34 -8.89
N ASP A 84 6.88 3.79 -9.03
CA ASP A 84 6.52 5.19 -9.18
C ASP A 84 6.12 5.74 -7.81
N ILE A 85 6.68 6.88 -7.39
CA ILE A 85 6.42 7.53 -6.10
C ILE A 85 5.75 8.86 -6.37
N LEU A 86 4.47 9.00 -5.97
CA LEU A 86 3.62 10.15 -6.27
C LEU A 86 3.30 10.91 -4.98
N TYR A 87 3.60 12.20 -4.94
CA TYR A 87 3.47 13.07 -3.76
C TYR A 87 2.25 13.97 -3.89
N PHE A 88 1.33 13.91 -2.93
CA PHE A 88 0.07 14.67 -2.94
C PHE A 88 0.00 15.61 -1.74
N ASP A 89 -0.58 16.79 -1.96
CA ASP A 89 -0.87 17.76 -0.90
C ASP A 89 -2.04 17.30 0.00
N GLN A 90 -2.38 18.12 1.00
CA GLN A 90 -3.51 17.84 1.91
C GLN A 90 -4.88 17.81 1.22
N LYS A 91 -4.98 18.30 -0.02
CA LYS A 91 -6.20 18.29 -0.85
C LYS A 91 -6.19 17.17 -1.89
N TYR A 92 -5.26 16.21 -1.75
CA TYR A 92 -5.05 15.12 -2.69
C TYR A 92 -4.71 15.58 -4.11
N LYS A 93 -4.07 16.74 -4.28
CA LYS A 93 -3.53 17.19 -5.55
C LYS A 93 -2.09 16.77 -5.69
N LEU A 94 -1.72 16.21 -6.85
CA LEU A 94 -0.35 15.81 -7.13
C LEU A 94 0.57 17.05 -7.16
N VAL A 95 1.57 17.05 -6.28
CA VAL A 95 2.61 18.08 -6.19
C VAL A 95 3.76 17.75 -7.14
N SER A 96 4.27 16.52 -7.03
CA SER A 96 5.37 16.00 -7.84
C SER A 96 5.37 14.48 -7.84
N MET A 97 6.23 13.87 -8.65
CA MET A 97 6.40 12.43 -8.70
C MET A 97 7.82 12.06 -9.11
N GLN A 98 8.25 10.88 -8.69
CA GLN A 98 9.46 10.21 -9.15
C GLN A 98 9.03 8.95 -9.89
N GLN A 99 9.37 8.84 -11.17
CA GLN A 99 8.92 7.73 -12.02
C GLN A 99 10.01 6.69 -12.21
N ARG A 100 9.63 5.43 -12.29
CA ARG A 100 10.52 4.30 -12.58
C ARG A 100 11.74 4.25 -11.67
N VAL A 101 11.52 4.58 -10.38
CA VAL A 101 12.59 4.59 -9.39
C VAL A 101 13.12 3.17 -9.21
N PRO A 102 14.41 2.92 -9.48
CA PRO A 102 14.96 1.58 -9.42
C PRO A 102 15.11 1.08 -7.98
N ALA A 103 15.04 -0.22 -7.78
CA ALA A 103 15.40 -0.85 -6.51
C ALA A 103 16.84 -0.46 -6.08
N CYS A 104 17.03 -0.15 -4.80
CA CYS A 104 18.35 0.12 -4.26
C CYS A 104 19.09 -1.20 -3.97
N ARG A 105 20.21 -1.42 -4.65
CA ARG A 105 20.98 -2.69 -4.57
C ARG A 105 22.19 -2.60 -3.62
N SER A 106 22.60 -1.39 -3.25
CA SER A 106 23.76 -1.14 -2.38
C SER A 106 23.65 0.21 -1.69
N ASP A 107 24.11 0.29 -0.43
CA ASP A 107 24.20 1.56 0.30
C ASP A 107 25.39 2.43 -0.22
N PRO A 108 25.22 3.78 -0.18
CA PRO A 108 24.06 4.53 0.24
C PRO A 108 22.95 4.54 -0.82
N CYS A 109 21.70 4.30 -0.38
CA CYS A 109 20.56 4.41 -1.29
C CYS A 109 20.29 5.88 -1.65
N PRO A 110 19.99 6.17 -2.94
CA PRO A 110 19.55 7.49 -3.36
C PRO A 110 18.27 7.91 -2.62
N GLN A 111 18.13 9.22 -2.44
CA GLN A 111 16.95 9.84 -1.87
C GLN A 111 16.12 10.51 -2.97
N TYR A 112 14.81 10.42 -2.83
CA TYR A 112 13.82 10.91 -3.78
C TYR A 112 12.88 11.89 -3.05
N PRO A 113 13.24 13.19 -3.01
CA PRO A 113 12.40 14.20 -2.36
C PRO A 113 11.20 14.59 -3.21
N SER A 114 10.13 15.05 -2.54
CA SER A 114 9.05 15.81 -3.21
C SER A 114 9.55 17.22 -3.55
N GLU A 115 9.03 17.81 -4.65
CA GLU A 115 9.37 19.17 -5.07
C GLU A 115 8.64 20.25 -4.24
N GLY A 116 7.70 19.84 -3.38
CA GLY A 116 6.97 20.71 -2.48
C GLY A 116 6.39 19.93 -1.31
N PRO A 117 5.69 20.62 -0.38
CA PRO A 117 5.04 19.97 0.74
C PRO A 117 4.03 18.91 0.29
N ALA A 118 4.07 17.75 0.91
CA ALA A 118 3.16 16.64 0.64
C ALA A 118 2.68 16.02 1.96
N ARG A 119 1.40 15.65 1.98
CA ARG A 119 0.77 14.96 3.11
C ARG A 119 0.57 13.49 2.82
N TYR A 120 0.34 13.15 1.55
CA TYR A 120 0.12 11.76 1.13
C TYR A 120 1.16 11.38 0.10
N VAL A 121 1.57 10.11 0.13
CA VAL A 121 2.43 9.54 -0.91
C VAL A 121 1.82 8.24 -1.38
N LEU A 122 1.72 8.06 -2.69
CA LEU A 122 1.22 6.84 -3.30
C LEU A 122 2.36 6.16 -4.05
N GLU A 123 2.67 4.94 -3.66
CA GLU A 123 3.61 4.07 -4.38
C GLU A 123 2.82 3.10 -5.27
N LEU A 124 3.19 3.05 -6.54
CA LEU A 124 2.64 2.15 -7.56
C LEU A 124 3.77 1.43 -8.30
N ASN A 125 3.43 0.39 -9.04
CA ASN A 125 4.38 -0.25 -9.95
C ASN A 125 4.98 0.77 -10.92
N ALA A 126 6.26 0.63 -11.22
CA ALA A 126 6.99 1.54 -12.10
C ALA A 126 6.37 1.61 -13.50
N GLY A 127 6.19 2.84 -14.00
CA GLY A 127 5.62 3.14 -15.32
C GLY A 127 4.11 3.30 -15.34
N VAL A 128 3.41 3.10 -14.23
CA VAL A 128 1.95 3.32 -14.12
C VAL A 128 1.62 4.79 -14.33
N ALA A 129 2.37 5.69 -13.69
CA ALA A 129 2.14 7.13 -13.83
C ALA A 129 2.28 7.60 -15.28
N GLU A 130 3.29 7.11 -15.99
CA GLU A 130 3.50 7.40 -17.42
C GLU A 130 2.36 6.85 -18.28
N LYS A 131 1.99 5.58 -18.08
CA LYS A 131 0.90 4.90 -18.80
C LYS A 131 -0.43 5.63 -18.66
N LEU A 132 -0.71 6.19 -17.47
CA LEU A 132 -1.94 6.95 -17.21
C LEU A 132 -1.85 8.43 -17.60
N GLY A 133 -0.68 8.92 -18.00
CA GLY A 133 -0.46 10.32 -18.32
C GLY A 133 -0.65 11.24 -17.11
N VAL A 134 -0.21 10.79 -15.92
CA VAL A 134 -0.31 11.53 -14.67
C VAL A 134 0.56 12.79 -14.74
N LYS A 135 0.04 13.91 -14.20
CA LYS A 135 0.73 15.22 -14.21
C LYS A 135 0.49 15.95 -12.89
N PRO A 136 1.42 16.83 -12.46
CA PRO A 136 1.18 17.73 -11.33
C PRO A 136 -0.18 18.44 -11.45
N GLY A 137 -0.93 18.51 -10.35
CA GLY A 137 -2.29 19.02 -10.29
C GLY A 137 -3.40 17.97 -10.46
N ASP A 138 -3.09 16.77 -10.95
CA ASP A 138 -4.07 15.67 -11.00
C ASP A 138 -4.55 15.31 -9.59
N ALA A 139 -5.82 14.92 -9.47
CA ALA A 139 -6.43 14.59 -8.19
C ALA A 139 -6.40 13.09 -7.93
N LEU A 140 -6.13 12.73 -6.67
CA LEU A 140 -6.37 11.41 -6.12
C LEU A 140 -7.71 11.41 -5.40
N THR A 141 -8.55 10.41 -5.65
CA THR A 141 -9.76 10.15 -4.85
C THR A 141 -9.51 8.94 -3.96
N VAL A 142 -9.81 9.06 -2.67
CA VAL A 142 -9.64 7.98 -1.69
C VAL A 142 -11.02 7.54 -1.22
N ALA A 143 -11.28 6.24 -1.21
CA ALA A 143 -12.50 5.61 -0.70
C ALA A 143 -12.13 4.53 0.32
N HIS A 144 -12.84 4.52 1.44
CA HIS A 144 -12.69 3.58 2.55
C HIS A 144 -13.88 2.64 2.61
#